data_cce7e12e8fe427ea9dfb6188ead0a7d7
#
_entry.id   cce7e12e8fe427ea9dfb6188ead0a7d7
#
_cell.length_a   1.000
_cell.length_b   1.000
_cell.length_c   1.000
_cell.angle_alpha   90.00
_cell.angle_beta   90.00
_cell.angle_gamma   90.00
#
_symmetry.space_group_name_H-M   'P 1'
#
loop_
_entity.id
_entity.type
_entity.pdbx_description
1 polymer ?
#
loop_
_entity_poly.entity_id
_entity_poly.type
_entity_poly.pdbx_seq_one_letter_code
_entity_poly.pdbx_strand_id
1 'polypeptide(L)'
;VNLWRRWYFDHIIPVPNGQPLKPFLACCWPAEGVEFTAATEQNQLQHIEKFRERGIPFDVWWIDAGWYPCYDENHERDWHVTGTWEPDRERFPRGLKPVSDCVAESGANMLLWFEPERVYPGTKLDTEQTNWLLRIKDSYRGYSVLNLGNPECRQWLTDHVCKLIEDNGIKIYRQDFNISPLKHWRNNEAQDRQGVNENLYIQGYLQFWDDLLLRNPGLWLDSCASGGRRNDLETMRRSVPLHYSDYGYGIPPVKLA
;
A
#
# COMPACT_ATOMS: atom_id res chain seq x y z
N VAL A 1 -8.60 0.16 29.23
CA VAL A 1 -8.71 0.52 27.81
C VAL A 1 -8.45 2.02 27.60
N ASN A 2 -9.18 2.91 28.29
CA ASN A 2 -9.05 4.37 28.08
C ASN A 2 -7.68 4.93 28.47
N LEU A 3 -7.03 4.43 29.53
CA LEU A 3 -5.67 4.81 29.91
C LEU A 3 -4.67 4.42 28.82
N TRP A 4 -4.81 3.25 28.24
CA TRP A 4 -3.96 2.78 27.15
C TRP A 4 -4.15 3.64 25.90
N ARG A 5 -5.40 3.96 25.53
CA ARG A 5 -5.70 4.85 24.39
C ARG A 5 -5.07 6.23 24.56
N ARG A 6 -5.21 6.84 25.75
CA ARG A 6 -4.57 8.12 26.07
C ARG A 6 -3.06 8.05 25.93
N TRP A 7 -2.44 7.03 26.55
CA TRP A 7 -1.00 6.83 26.44
C TRP A 7 -0.55 6.68 24.97
N TYR A 8 -1.30 5.92 24.16
CA TYR A 8 -1.02 5.76 22.74
C TYR A 8 -1.09 7.10 22.00
N PHE A 9 -2.17 7.90 22.21
CA PHE A 9 -2.31 9.20 21.59
C PHE A 9 -1.25 10.20 22.07
N ASP A 10 -0.84 10.13 23.33
CA ASP A 10 0.12 11.08 23.91
C ASP A 10 1.58 10.76 23.52
N HIS A 11 1.92 9.48 23.19
CA HIS A 11 3.30 9.03 23.10
C HIS A 11 3.65 8.21 21.84
N ILE A 12 2.70 7.65 21.15
CA ILE A 12 2.95 6.68 20.06
C ILE A 12 2.44 7.17 18.71
N ILE A 13 1.23 7.72 18.64
CA ILE A 13 0.61 8.07 17.36
C ILE A 13 1.52 8.98 16.51
N PRO A 14 1.73 8.69 15.23
CA PRO A 14 2.50 9.56 14.37
C PRO A 14 1.85 10.94 14.22
N VAL A 15 2.68 11.97 14.22
CA VAL A 15 2.26 13.36 14.06
C VAL A 15 3.04 14.01 12.91
N PRO A 16 2.75 13.67 11.65
CA PRO A 16 3.42 14.24 10.49
C PRO A 16 3.41 15.77 10.55
N ASN A 17 4.55 16.39 10.29
CA ASN A 17 4.73 17.85 10.41
C ASN A 17 4.38 18.42 11.80
N GLY A 18 4.46 17.61 12.86
CA GLY A 18 4.14 18.02 14.23
C GLY A 18 2.68 18.33 14.48
N GLN A 19 1.77 17.93 13.57
CA GLN A 19 0.34 18.16 13.72
C GLN A 19 -0.39 16.84 14.02
N PRO A 20 -1.28 16.83 15.02
CA PRO A 20 -2.09 15.65 15.30
C PRO A 20 -3.02 15.34 14.12
N LEU A 21 -3.29 14.06 13.93
CA LEU A 21 -4.26 13.61 12.93
C LEU A 21 -5.64 14.18 13.25
N LYS A 22 -6.24 14.85 12.27
CA LYS A 22 -7.63 15.31 12.34
C LYS A 22 -8.53 14.34 11.60
N PRO A 23 -9.80 14.20 11.98
CA PRO A 23 -10.78 13.49 11.17
C PRO A 23 -10.83 14.06 9.76
N PHE A 24 -10.92 13.20 8.75
CA PHE A 24 -10.98 13.59 7.35
C PHE A 24 -11.95 12.67 6.59
N LEU A 25 -12.36 13.11 5.42
CA LEU A 25 -13.24 12.38 4.51
C LEU A 25 -12.37 11.76 3.41
N ALA A 26 -12.35 10.41 3.35
CA ALA A 26 -11.65 9.69 2.30
C ALA A 26 -12.63 9.11 1.29
N CYS A 27 -12.39 9.33 0.00
CA CYS A 27 -13.11 8.72 -1.08
C CYS A 27 -12.25 7.62 -1.70
N CYS A 28 -12.60 6.35 -1.43
CA CYS A 28 -11.92 5.19 -1.99
C CYS A 28 -12.58 4.71 -3.30
N TRP A 29 -13.90 4.62 -3.31
CA TRP A 29 -14.67 4.13 -4.45
C TRP A 29 -15.71 5.15 -4.84
N PRO A 30 -15.39 6.06 -5.78
CA PRO A 30 -16.29 7.15 -6.14
C PRO A 30 -17.57 6.68 -6.82
N ALA A 31 -17.53 5.52 -7.50
CA ALA A 31 -18.67 4.85 -8.11
C ALA A 31 -18.31 3.40 -8.45
N GLU A 32 -19.31 2.56 -8.67
CA GLU A 32 -19.13 1.21 -9.19
C GLU A 32 -18.46 1.23 -10.57
N GLY A 33 -17.48 0.31 -10.78
CA GLY A 33 -16.75 0.17 -12.04
C GLY A 33 -15.68 1.22 -12.31
N VAL A 34 -15.24 1.96 -11.28
CA VAL A 34 -14.12 2.92 -11.39
C VAL A 34 -13.04 2.70 -10.34
N GLU A 35 -13.08 1.57 -9.66
CA GLU A 35 -12.15 1.12 -8.63
C GLU A 35 -11.25 0.00 -9.12
N PHE A 36 -10.20 -0.29 -8.37
CA PHE A 36 -9.23 -1.36 -8.66
C PHE A 36 -8.71 -1.33 -10.10
N THR A 37 -8.79 -2.45 -10.79
CA THR A 37 -8.35 -2.60 -12.18
C THR A 37 -9.18 -1.84 -13.20
N ALA A 38 -10.36 -1.35 -12.82
CA ALA A 38 -11.21 -0.48 -13.64
C ALA A 38 -10.86 1.01 -13.51
N ALA A 39 -10.01 1.38 -12.54
CA ALA A 39 -9.52 2.75 -12.41
C ALA A 39 -8.68 3.16 -13.62
N THR A 40 -8.96 4.33 -14.19
CA THR A 40 -8.22 4.95 -15.30
C THR A 40 -8.01 6.42 -15.01
N GLU A 41 -6.99 7.03 -15.61
CA GLU A 41 -6.78 8.48 -15.52
C GLU A 41 -8.07 9.24 -15.84
N GLN A 42 -8.73 8.88 -16.94
CA GLN A 42 -9.94 9.54 -17.41
C GLN A 42 -11.08 9.46 -16.39
N ASN A 43 -11.42 8.26 -15.88
CA ASN A 43 -12.56 8.13 -14.97
C ASN A 43 -12.28 8.74 -13.60
N GLN A 44 -11.03 8.70 -13.13
CA GLN A 44 -10.65 9.35 -11.88
C GLN A 44 -10.83 10.88 -11.99
N LEU A 45 -10.29 11.50 -13.03
CA LEU A 45 -10.46 12.94 -13.29
C LEU A 45 -11.94 13.35 -13.40
N GLN A 46 -12.74 12.57 -14.15
CA GLN A 46 -14.17 12.83 -14.28
C GLN A 46 -14.92 12.77 -12.95
N HIS A 47 -14.56 11.84 -12.06
CA HIS A 47 -15.24 11.71 -10.77
C HIS A 47 -14.80 12.79 -9.79
N ILE A 48 -13.53 13.19 -9.78
CA ILE A 48 -13.06 14.33 -8.98
C ILE A 48 -13.85 15.59 -9.37
N GLU A 49 -13.98 15.85 -10.68
CA GLU A 49 -14.72 17.02 -11.16
C GLU A 49 -16.20 16.96 -10.78
N LYS A 50 -16.86 15.80 -10.92
CA LYS A 50 -18.26 15.63 -10.46
C LYS A 50 -18.45 15.88 -8.97
N PHE A 51 -17.48 15.51 -8.14
CA PHE A 51 -17.51 15.82 -6.70
C PHE A 51 -17.41 17.31 -6.46
N ARG A 52 -16.51 18.00 -7.17
CA ARG A 52 -16.34 19.45 -7.13
C ARG A 52 -17.63 20.20 -7.56
N GLU A 53 -18.17 19.84 -8.73
CA GLU A 53 -19.39 20.44 -9.27
C GLU A 53 -20.61 20.29 -8.35
N ARG A 54 -20.69 19.18 -7.61
CA ARG A 54 -21.77 18.88 -6.69
C ARG A 54 -21.54 19.34 -5.27
N GLY A 55 -20.39 19.93 -4.98
CA GLY A 55 -20.00 20.35 -3.63
C GLY A 55 -19.86 19.18 -2.64
N ILE A 56 -19.52 17.98 -3.13
CA ILE A 56 -19.25 16.82 -2.27
C ILE A 56 -17.82 16.94 -1.74
N PRO A 57 -17.63 17.15 -0.42
CA PRO A 57 -16.29 17.34 0.14
C PRO A 57 -15.53 16.01 0.19
N PHE A 58 -14.22 16.08 0.00
CA PHE A 58 -13.26 15.01 0.29
C PHE A 58 -11.92 15.65 0.67
N ASP A 59 -11.21 14.99 1.60
CA ASP A 59 -9.87 15.39 2.03
C ASP A 59 -8.81 14.46 1.46
N VAL A 60 -9.21 13.22 1.15
CA VAL A 60 -8.34 12.19 0.59
C VAL A 60 -9.04 11.52 -0.59
N TRP A 61 -8.35 11.53 -1.73
CA TRP A 61 -8.69 10.72 -2.90
C TRP A 61 -7.84 9.47 -2.90
N TRP A 62 -8.46 8.31 -2.87
CA TRP A 62 -7.82 7.03 -2.64
C TRP A 62 -7.83 6.18 -3.90
N ILE A 63 -6.66 5.95 -4.48
CA ILE A 63 -6.47 4.94 -5.52
C ILE A 63 -5.97 3.66 -4.88
N ASP A 64 -6.83 2.64 -4.87
CA ASP A 64 -6.55 1.31 -4.34
C ASP A 64 -5.76 0.45 -5.33
N ALA A 65 -5.65 -0.86 -5.08
CA ALA A 65 -4.91 -1.83 -5.88
C ALA A 65 -5.26 -1.77 -7.37
N GLY A 66 -4.31 -2.20 -8.21
CA GLY A 66 -4.55 -2.39 -9.64
C GLY A 66 -4.21 -1.21 -10.53
N TRP A 67 -3.60 -0.12 -10.04
CA TRP A 67 -3.14 1.01 -10.86
C TRP A 67 -1.89 0.69 -11.72
N TYR A 68 -1.22 -0.41 -11.44
CA TYR A 68 -0.03 -0.96 -12.10
C TYR A 68 -0.41 -1.97 -13.19
N PRO A 69 0.50 -2.36 -14.12
CA PRO A 69 0.26 -3.47 -15.03
C PRO A 69 -0.01 -4.76 -14.25
N CYS A 70 -1.21 -5.29 -14.39
CA CYS A 70 -1.69 -6.41 -13.59
C CYS A 70 -2.52 -7.39 -14.44
N TYR A 71 -1.89 -7.93 -15.49
CA TYR A 71 -2.49 -8.93 -16.35
C TYR A 71 -2.08 -10.32 -15.91
N ASP A 72 -3.05 -11.20 -15.73
CA ASP A 72 -2.82 -12.61 -15.42
C ASP A 72 -2.41 -13.41 -16.66
N GLU A 73 -2.28 -14.73 -16.54
CA GLU A 73 -1.92 -15.65 -17.60
C GLU A 73 -2.94 -15.71 -18.75
N ASN A 74 -4.18 -15.27 -18.53
CA ASN A 74 -5.24 -15.19 -19.52
C ASN A 74 -5.36 -13.79 -20.14
N HIS A 75 -4.44 -12.88 -19.82
CA HIS A 75 -4.50 -11.46 -20.15
C HIS A 75 -5.73 -10.72 -19.58
N GLU A 76 -6.30 -11.26 -18.49
CA GLU A 76 -7.34 -10.59 -17.73
C GLU A 76 -6.70 -9.73 -16.62
N ARG A 77 -7.31 -8.59 -16.33
CA ARG A 77 -6.82 -7.70 -15.28
C ARG A 77 -7.17 -8.25 -13.89
N ASP A 78 -6.15 -8.52 -13.11
CA ASP A 78 -6.27 -9.00 -11.73
C ASP A 78 -5.32 -8.22 -10.82
N TRP A 79 -5.85 -7.43 -9.89
CA TRP A 79 -5.05 -6.64 -8.95
C TRP A 79 -4.11 -7.48 -8.08
N HIS A 80 -4.33 -8.79 -8.01
CA HIS A 80 -3.42 -9.70 -7.32
C HIS A 80 -2.08 -9.90 -8.04
N VAL A 81 -1.96 -9.51 -9.29
CA VAL A 81 -0.71 -9.59 -10.06
C VAL A 81 0.22 -8.43 -9.68
N THR A 82 0.76 -8.52 -8.47
CA THR A 82 1.69 -7.53 -7.89
C THR A 82 3.13 -7.81 -8.28
N GLY A 83 4.00 -6.78 -8.33
CA GLY A 83 5.43 -6.93 -8.62
C GLY A 83 5.94 -6.09 -9.78
N THR A 84 5.06 -5.29 -10.42
CA THR A 84 5.45 -4.27 -11.39
C THR A 84 4.91 -2.93 -10.89
N TRP A 85 5.72 -2.21 -10.11
CA TRP A 85 5.30 -0.97 -9.45
C TRP A 85 5.55 0.25 -10.33
N GLU A 86 4.85 0.30 -11.45
CA GLU A 86 4.85 1.40 -12.42
C GLU A 86 3.40 1.68 -12.82
N PRO A 87 3.00 2.93 -13.14
CA PRO A 87 1.66 3.18 -13.64
C PRO A 87 1.38 2.42 -14.94
N ASP A 88 0.26 1.72 -15.00
CA ASP A 88 -0.19 1.07 -16.22
C ASP A 88 -0.48 2.13 -17.30
N ARG A 89 0.36 2.21 -18.33
CA ARG A 89 0.31 3.26 -19.36
C ARG A 89 -0.89 3.16 -20.29
N GLU A 90 -1.57 2.03 -20.35
CA GLU A 90 -2.83 1.91 -21.06
C GLU A 90 -3.94 2.67 -20.34
N ARG A 91 -4.00 2.57 -19.01
CA ARG A 91 -5.04 3.18 -18.17
C ARG A 91 -4.65 4.56 -17.63
N PHE A 92 -3.37 4.79 -17.41
CA PHE A 92 -2.79 6.03 -16.94
C PHE A 92 -1.70 6.50 -17.91
N PRO A 93 -2.05 6.96 -19.12
CA PRO A 93 -1.08 7.26 -20.16
C PRO A 93 -0.06 8.34 -19.78
N ARG A 94 -0.47 9.30 -18.96
CA ARG A 94 0.39 10.36 -18.42
C ARG A 94 0.92 10.05 -17.00
N GLY A 95 0.73 8.81 -16.49
CA GLY A 95 1.01 8.42 -15.13
C GLY A 95 -0.08 8.87 -14.15
N LEU A 96 0.25 8.86 -12.86
CA LEU A 96 -0.71 9.25 -11.82
C LEU A 96 -0.72 10.76 -11.53
N LYS A 97 0.29 11.48 -12.01
CA LYS A 97 0.47 12.92 -11.76
C LYS A 97 -0.76 13.76 -12.11
N PRO A 98 -1.44 13.58 -13.27
CA PRO A 98 -2.62 14.37 -13.60
C PRO A 98 -3.76 14.19 -12.57
N VAL A 99 -3.93 12.99 -12.04
CA VAL A 99 -4.94 12.72 -11.02
C VAL A 99 -4.55 13.39 -9.70
N SER A 100 -3.29 13.26 -9.26
CA SER A 100 -2.83 13.87 -8.02
C SER A 100 -2.85 15.40 -8.07
N ASP A 101 -2.55 16.00 -9.22
CA ASP A 101 -2.65 17.46 -9.41
C ASP A 101 -4.11 17.94 -9.28
N CYS A 102 -5.05 17.24 -9.94
CA CYS A 102 -6.46 17.56 -9.83
C CYS A 102 -6.99 17.40 -8.39
N VAL A 103 -6.51 16.40 -7.65
CA VAL A 103 -6.80 16.22 -6.22
C VAL A 103 -6.25 17.39 -5.40
N ALA A 104 -5.00 17.79 -5.66
CA ALA A 104 -4.35 18.90 -4.95
C ALA A 104 -5.05 20.26 -5.22
N GLU A 105 -5.51 20.50 -6.46
CA GLU A 105 -6.33 21.66 -6.81
C GLU A 105 -7.66 21.71 -6.04
N SER A 106 -8.16 20.56 -5.62
CA SER A 106 -9.34 20.47 -4.75
C SER A 106 -9.04 20.67 -3.27
N GLY A 107 -7.77 20.95 -2.91
CA GLY A 107 -7.31 21.08 -1.53
C GLY A 107 -7.19 19.76 -0.78
N ALA A 108 -7.21 18.64 -1.50
CA ALA A 108 -7.16 17.27 -0.96
C ALA A 108 -5.79 16.61 -1.17
N ASN A 109 -5.61 15.43 -0.59
CA ASN A 109 -4.40 14.62 -0.70
C ASN A 109 -4.68 13.31 -1.43
N MET A 110 -3.74 12.87 -2.26
CA MET A 110 -3.82 11.57 -2.93
C MET A 110 -3.20 10.48 -2.05
N LEU A 111 -3.96 9.41 -1.83
CA LEU A 111 -3.51 8.15 -1.28
C LEU A 111 -3.29 7.14 -2.41
N LEU A 112 -2.16 6.42 -2.35
CA LEU A 112 -1.85 5.36 -3.29
C LEU A 112 -1.56 4.05 -2.56
N TRP A 113 -2.22 2.97 -2.99
CA TRP A 113 -2.06 1.63 -2.45
C TRP A 113 -0.85 0.90 -3.02
N PHE A 114 -0.16 0.15 -2.16
CA PHE A 114 0.97 -0.72 -2.50
C PHE A 114 0.89 -2.04 -1.73
N GLU A 115 1.42 -3.10 -2.35
CA GLU A 115 1.71 -4.38 -1.70
C GLU A 115 3.06 -4.90 -2.20
N PRO A 116 4.17 -4.20 -1.89
CA PRO A 116 5.46 -4.45 -2.53
C PRO A 116 6.10 -5.77 -2.11
N GLU A 117 5.64 -6.34 -1.01
CA GLU A 117 6.18 -7.56 -0.43
C GLU A 117 5.68 -8.83 -1.12
N ARG A 118 4.54 -8.79 -1.79
CA ARG A 118 3.99 -9.91 -2.56
C ARG A 118 4.34 -9.77 -4.03
N VAL A 119 4.94 -10.82 -4.59
CA VAL A 119 5.40 -10.84 -5.99
C VAL A 119 4.74 -11.99 -6.73
N TYR A 120 3.99 -11.68 -7.79
CA TYR A 120 3.33 -12.64 -8.66
C TYR A 120 4.30 -13.13 -9.75
N PRO A 121 4.23 -14.42 -10.16
CA PRO A 121 5.05 -14.96 -11.22
C PRO A 121 4.93 -14.17 -12.53
N GLY A 122 6.05 -13.98 -13.22
CA GLY A 122 6.12 -13.31 -14.52
C GLY A 122 6.10 -11.77 -14.45
N THR A 123 5.94 -11.17 -13.27
CA THR A 123 6.06 -9.71 -13.10
C THR A 123 7.52 -9.25 -13.17
N LYS A 124 7.73 -7.94 -13.25
CA LYS A 124 9.08 -7.35 -13.38
C LYS A 124 10.03 -7.77 -12.24
N LEU A 125 9.56 -7.70 -10.99
CA LEU A 125 10.35 -8.16 -9.84
C LEU A 125 10.63 -9.67 -9.89
N ASP A 126 9.67 -10.46 -10.34
CA ASP A 126 9.85 -11.92 -10.44
C ASP A 126 10.90 -12.32 -11.47
N THR A 127 10.97 -11.60 -12.58
CA THR A 127 11.86 -11.93 -13.71
C THR A 127 13.24 -11.27 -13.61
N GLU A 128 13.31 -10.03 -13.13
CA GLU A 128 14.54 -9.25 -13.11
C GLU A 128 15.32 -9.36 -11.78
N GLN A 129 14.61 -9.64 -10.65
CA GLN A 129 15.17 -9.59 -9.30
C GLN A 129 15.04 -10.91 -8.55
N THR A 130 15.36 -12.01 -9.20
CA THR A 130 15.16 -13.37 -8.69
C THR A 130 15.85 -13.65 -7.35
N ASN A 131 17.01 -13.02 -7.10
CA ASN A 131 17.81 -13.21 -5.89
C ASN A 131 17.22 -12.50 -4.66
N TRP A 132 16.22 -11.63 -4.86
CA TRP A 132 15.55 -10.91 -3.77
C TRP A 132 14.26 -11.63 -3.31
N LEU A 133 13.93 -12.77 -3.89
CA LEU A 133 12.66 -13.42 -3.65
C LEU A 133 12.80 -14.67 -2.77
N LEU A 134 12.03 -14.71 -1.71
CA LEU A 134 11.83 -15.89 -0.89
C LEU A 134 10.74 -16.75 -1.54
N ARG A 135 11.17 -17.80 -2.24
CA ARG A 135 10.29 -18.70 -3.00
C ARG A 135 9.96 -19.94 -2.19
N ILE A 136 8.76 -20.50 -2.43
CA ILE A 136 8.37 -21.82 -1.94
C ILE A 136 7.67 -22.59 -3.06
N LYS A 137 7.82 -23.94 -3.04
CA LYS A 137 7.31 -24.82 -4.11
C LYS A 137 5.79 -24.78 -4.23
N ASP A 138 5.08 -24.77 -3.11
CA ASP A 138 3.62 -24.87 -3.03
C ASP A 138 3.00 -23.54 -2.55
N SER A 139 3.45 -22.44 -3.14
CA SER A 139 2.86 -21.12 -2.85
C SER A 139 1.49 -20.99 -3.51
N TYR A 140 0.53 -20.42 -2.76
CA TYR A 140 -0.76 -20.05 -3.34
C TYR A 140 -0.54 -19.12 -4.53
N ARG A 141 -1.10 -19.47 -5.70
CA ARG A 141 -0.92 -18.72 -6.96
C ARG A 141 0.55 -18.47 -7.36
N GLY A 142 1.49 -19.27 -6.83
CA GLY A 142 2.92 -19.12 -7.14
C GLY A 142 3.60 -17.90 -6.52
N TYR A 143 2.94 -17.15 -5.63
CA TYR A 143 3.52 -15.94 -5.02
C TYR A 143 4.87 -16.21 -4.35
N SER A 144 5.75 -15.25 -4.52
CA SER A 144 6.99 -15.10 -3.74
C SER A 144 6.88 -13.92 -2.78
N VAL A 145 7.74 -13.90 -1.76
CA VAL A 145 7.88 -12.75 -0.86
C VAL A 145 9.16 -12.01 -1.18
N LEU A 146 9.08 -10.70 -1.41
CA LEU A 146 10.23 -9.83 -1.58
C LEU A 146 11.01 -9.73 -0.27
N ASN A 147 12.29 -10.09 -0.26
CA ASN A 147 13.09 -10.18 0.95
C ASN A 147 13.60 -8.82 1.44
N LEU A 148 12.80 -8.12 2.22
CA LEU A 148 13.19 -6.83 2.84
C LEU A 148 14.34 -6.96 3.87
N GLY A 149 14.65 -8.17 4.31
CA GLY A 149 15.85 -8.46 5.10
C GLY A 149 17.15 -8.33 4.30
N ASN A 150 17.08 -8.36 2.96
CA ASN A 150 18.22 -8.07 2.10
C ASN A 150 18.38 -6.54 1.94
N PRO A 151 19.54 -5.97 2.33
CA PRO A 151 19.74 -4.52 2.26
C PRO A 151 19.68 -3.92 0.85
N GLU A 152 20.16 -4.63 -0.16
CA GLU A 152 20.13 -4.17 -1.56
C GLU A 152 18.68 -4.11 -2.08
N CYS A 153 17.91 -5.16 -1.81
CA CYS A 153 16.48 -5.21 -2.13
C CYS A 153 15.72 -4.07 -1.46
N ARG A 154 15.94 -3.86 -0.17
CA ARG A 154 15.30 -2.78 0.59
C ARG A 154 15.67 -1.41 0.05
N GLN A 155 16.96 -1.18 -0.23
CA GLN A 155 17.42 0.09 -0.80
C GLN A 155 16.75 0.38 -2.14
N TRP A 156 16.74 -0.61 -3.03
CA TRP A 156 16.07 -0.47 -4.33
C TRP A 156 14.58 -0.13 -4.16
N LEU A 157 13.86 -0.86 -3.29
CA LEU A 157 12.45 -0.60 -3.06
C LEU A 157 12.21 0.80 -2.50
N THR A 158 13.05 1.23 -1.56
CA THR A 158 12.98 2.58 -0.99
C THR A 158 13.17 3.65 -2.05
N ASP A 159 14.19 3.51 -2.90
CA ASP A 159 14.48 4.46 -3.98
C ASP A 159 13.33 4.51 -4.99
N HIS A 160 12.82 3.35 -5.39
CA HIS A 160 11.73 3.23 -6.35
C HIS A 160 10.42 3.86 -5.82
N VAL A 161 10.05 3.55 -4.59
CA VAL A 161 8.81 4.08 -3.97
C VAL A 161 8.93 5.58 -3.70
N CYS A 162 10.08 6.07 -3.19
CA CYS A 162 10.31 7.50 -3.02
C CYS A 162 10.18 8.26 -4.33
N LYS A 163 10.73 7.71 -5.41
CA LYS A 163 10.59 8.31 -6.74
C LYS A 163 9.13 8.35 -7.21
N LEU A 164 8.36 7.29 -6.99
CA LEU A 164 6.93 7.28 -7.32
C LEU A 164 6.15 8.33 -6.52
N ILE A 165 6.46 8.46 -5.23
CA ILE A 165 5.85 9.46 -4.34
C ILE A 165 6.14 10.88 -4.84
N GLU A 166 7.41 11.17 -5.14
CA GLU A 166 7.87 12.48 -5.62
C GLU A 166 7.29 12.81 -6.99
N ASP A 167 7.47 11.93 -7.98
CA ASP A 167 7.04 12.14 -9.37
C ASP A 167 5.52 12.34 -9.47
N ASN A 168 4.74 11.71 -8.59
CA ASN A 168 3.28 11.74 -8.64
C ASN A 168 2.63 12.57 -7.52
N GLY A 169 3.40 13.19 -6.64
CA GLY A 169 2.87 14.06 -5.58
C GLY A 169 2.01 13.31 -4.55
N ILE A 170 2.32 12.04 -4.27
CA ILE A 170 1.58 11.21 -3.31
C ILE A 170 1.81 11.72 -1.89
N LYS A 171 0.75 11.83 -1.09
CA LYS A 171 0.80 12.32 0.30
C LYS A 171 0.53 11.24 1.32
N ILE A 172 -0.12 10.16 0.92
CA ILE A 172 -0.41 9.02 1.78
C ILE A 172 0.00 7.75 1.04
N TYR A 173 0.96 7.03 1.60
CA TYR A 173 1.41 5.73 1.14
C TYR A 173 0.67 4.65 1.93
N ARG A 174 -0.17 3.87 1.26
CA ARG A 174 -0.87 2.74 1.88
C ARG A 174 -0.15 1.44 1.56
N GLN A 175 0.27 0.70 2.58
CA GLN A 175 0.86 -0.63 2.40
C GLN A 175 -0.07 -1.72 2.90
N ASP A 176 -0.42 -2.62 2.00
CA ASP A 176 -1.14 -3.84 2.30
C ASP A 176 -0.21 -5.06 2.32
N PHE A 177 -0.71 -6.19 2.81
CA PHE A 177 0.00 -7.46 2.81
C PHE A 177 -0.98 -8.64 2.87
N ASN A 178 -1.24 -9.26 1.72
CA ASN A 178 -2.27 -10.28 1.54
C ASN A 178 -1.70 -11.70 1.36
N ILE A 179 -0.52 -11.97 1.90
CA ILE A 179 0.13 -13.27 1.89
C ILE A 179 0.46 -13.72 3.31
N SER A 180 0.60 -15.02 3.53
CA SER A 180 1.11 -15.60 4.78
C SER A 180 2.59 -15.96 4.62
N PRO A 181 3.53 -15.15 5.18
CA PRO A 181 4.95 -15.23 4.84
C PRO A 181 5.71 -16.34 5.58
N LEU A 182 5.16 -16.92 6.64
CA LEU A 182 5.88 -17.84 7.53
C LEU A 182 6.59 -18.97 6.78
N LYS A 183 5.90 -19.63 5.84
CA LYS A 183 6.52 -20.69 5.04
C LYS A 183 7.64 -20.17 4.15
N HIS A 184 7.51 -18.94 3.61
CA HIS A 184 8.54 -18.32 2.79
C HIS A 184 9.80 -18.05 3.61
N TRP A 185 9.67 -17.57 4.83
CA TRP A 185 10.83 -17.42 5.72
C TRP A 185 11.48 -18.77 6.04
N ARG A 186 10.70 -19.74 6.56
CA ARG A 186 11.22 -21.04 7.04
C ARG A 186 11.87 -21.88 5.96
N ASN A 187 11.31 -21.90 4.74
CA ASN A 187 11.87 -22.69 3.65
C ASN A 187 13.15 -22.10 3.02
N ASN A 188 13.44 -20.85 3.33
CA ASN A 188 14.67 -20.16 2.89
C ASN A 188 15.70 -20.01 4.03
N GLU A 189 15.56 -20.77 5.10
CA GLU A 189 16.46 -20.80 6.26
C GLU A 189 17.11 -22.18 6.40
N ALA A 190 18.35 -22.22 6.89
CA ALA A 190 18.95 -23.48 7.31
C ALA A 190 18.21 -24.03 8.54
N GLN A 191 18.24 -25.35 8.73
CA GLN A 191 17.47 -26.02 9.77
C GLN A 191 17.83 -25.54 11.20
N ASP A 192 19.10 -25.21 11.41
CA ASP A 192 19.64 -24.68 12.68
C ASP A 192 19.55 -23.16 12.80
N ARG A 193 18.97 -22.47 11.82
CA ARG A 193 18.88 -21.01 11.74
C ARG A 193 17.45 -20.51 11.57
N GLN A 194 16.48 -21.30 12.00
CA GLN A 194 15.07 -20.94 11.89
C GLN A 194 14.72 -19.67 12.69
N GLY A 195 14.05 -18.72 12.05
CA GLY A 195 13.67 -17.41 12.60
C GLY A 195 14.63 -16.26 12.23
N VAL A 196 15.79 -16.55 11.63
CA VAL A 196 16.74 -15.51 11.21
C VAL A 196 16.17 -14.66 10.08
N ASN A 197 15.62 -15.30 9.02
CA ASN A 197 15.02 -14.56 7.92
C ASN A 197 13.80 -13.76 8.35
N GLU A 198 12.96 -14.32 9.22
CA GLU A 198 11.82 -13.59 9.79
C GLU A 198 12.30 -12.33 10.53
N ASN A 199 13.30 -12.46 11.41
CA ASN A 199 13.82 -11.34 12.16
C ASN A 199 14.42 -10.26 11.24
N LEU A 200 15.29 -10.64 10.31
CA LEU A 200 15.88 -9.70 9.35
C LEU A 200 14.83 -9.03 8.46
N TYR A 201 13.83 -9.81 8.06
CA TYR A 201 12.71 -9.30 7.25
C TYR A 201 11.91 -8.24 8.00
N ILE A 202 11.52 -8.49 9.26
CA ILE A 202 10.76 -7.53 10.08
C ILE A 202 11.57 -6.27 10.33
N GLN A 203 12.88 -6.40 10.67
CA GLN A 203 13.77 -5.25 10.79
C GLN A 203 13.84 -4.45 9.47
N GLY A 204 13.98 -5.14 8.35
CA GLY A 204 14.02 -4.52 7.03
C GLY A 204 12.71 -3.82 6.64
N TYR A 205 11.57 -4.41 6.98
CA TYR A 205 10.26 -3.81 6.78
C TYR A 205 10.08 -2.51 7.57
N LEU A 206 10.44 -2.51 8.84
CA LEU A 206 10.37 -1.31 9.68
C LEU A 206 11.37 -0.23 9.21
N GLN A 207 12.59 -0.63 8.83
CA GLN A 207 13.58 0.29 8.27
C GLN A 207 13.12 0.91 6.95
N PHE A 208 12.50 0.14 6.07
CA PHE A 208 11.90 0.66 4.83
C PHE A 208 10.89 1.78 5.11
N TRP A 209 10.04 1.62 6.10
CA TRP A 209 9.08 2.65 6.49
C TRP A 209 9.77 3.87 7.12
N ASP A 210 10.77 3.66 7.98
CA ASP A 210 11.55 4.75 8.54
C ASP A 210 12.27 5.56 7.44
N ASP A 211 12.82 4.89 6.43
CA ASP A 211 13.47 5.52 5.28
C ASP A 211 12.47 6.30 4.41
N LEU A 212 11.26 5.77 4.19
CA LEU A 212 10.19 6.49 3.48
C LEU A 212 9.81 7.80 4.18
N LEU A 213 9.60 7.74 5.50
CA LEU A 213 9.25 8.91 6.31
C LEU A 213 10.39 9.94 6.36
N LEU A 214 11.64 9.48 6.46
CA LEU A 214 12.82 10.36 6.48
C LEU A 214 12.99 11.10 5.16
N ARG A 215 12.80 10.39 4.03
CA ARG A 215 13.04 10.95 2.69
C ARG A 215 11.86 11.77 2.16
N ASN A 216 10.65 11.58 2.71
CA ASN A 216 9.45 12.29 2.31
C ASN A 216 8.80 12.99 3.52
N PRO A 217 9.34 14.13 3.99
CA PRO A 217 8.78 14.83 5.14
C PRO A 217 7.31 15.17 4.93
N GLY A 218 6.47 14.83 5.90
CA GLY A 218 5.02 15.03 5.83
C GLY A 218 4.23 13.92 5.14
N LEU A 219 4.90 12.87 4.65
CA LEU A 219 4.24 11.66 4.16
C LEU A 219 3.48 10.97 5.31
N TRP A 220 2.30 10.47 5.01
CA TRP A 220 1.56 9.58 5.90
C TRP A 220 1.71 8.14 5.44
N LEU A 221 1.94 7.23 6.40
CA LEU A 221 1.85 5.80 6.15
C LEU A 221 0.49 5.30 6.68
N ASP A 222 -0.24 4.60 5.83
CA ASP A 222 -1.47 3.90 6.16
C ASP A 222 -1.21 2.40 6.15
N SER A 223 -1.30 1.77 7.32
CA SER A 223 -1.03 0.35 7.49
C SER A 223 -2.25 -0.50 7.19
N CYS A 224 -2.08 -1.47 6.30
CA CYS A 224 -3.01 -2.57 6.07
C CYS A 224 -2.25 -3.90 5.99
N ALA A 225 -2.89 -4.96 6.32
CA ALA A 225 -2.43 -6.32 6.07
C ALA A 225 -3.65 -7.25 6.10
N SER A 226 -4.40 -7.31 5.02
CA SER A 226 -5.76 -7.87 4.97
C SER A 226 -6.58 -7.35 6.18
N GLY A 227 -6.72 -6.02 6.26
CA GLY A 227 -7.19 -5.33 7.45
C GLY A 227 -6.08 -5.11 8.49
N GLY A 228 -6.34 -5.38 9.75
CA GLY A 228 -5.49 -4.98 10.87
C GLY A 228 -4.46 -6.01 11.37
N ARG A 229 -4.02 -6.98 10.57
CA ARG A 229 -3.12 -8.06 11.05
C ARG A 229 -1.73 -7.60 11.51
N ARG A 230 -1.30 -6.41 11.11
CA ARG A 230 0.00 -5.81 11.46
C ARG A 230 -0.13 -4.59 12.38
N ASN A 231 -1.26 -4.37 13.02
CA ASN A 231 -1.47 -3.23 13.92
C ASN A 231 -0.86 -3.50 15.30
N ASP A 232 0.44 -3.70 15.37
CA ASP A 232 1.25 -3.70 16.60
C ASP A 232 1.84 -2.31 16.89
N LEU A 233 2.49 -2.14 18.04
CA LEU A 233 3.03 -0.85 18.45
C LEU A 233 4.12 -0.32 17.51
N GLU A 234 4.98 -1.18 16.97
CA GLU A 234 6.06 -0.76 16.07
C GLU A 234 5.51 -0.27 14.73
N THR A 235 4.48 -0.92 14.21
CA THR A 235 3.76 -0.48 13.02
C THR A 235 3.02 0.83 13.29
N MET A 236 2.23 0.88 14.38
CA MET A 236 1.36 2.02 14.68
C MET A 236 2.10 3.28 15.15
N ARG A 237 3.38 3.20 15.54
CA ARG A 237 4.19 4.39 15.82
C ARG A 237 4.71 5.08 14.55
N ARG A 238 4.65 4.40 13.40
CA ARG A 238 5.05 4.88 12.07
C ARG A 238 3.87 5.20 11.16
N SER A 239 2.73 4.58 11.42
CA SER A 239 1.57 4.60 10.52
C SER A 239 0.25 4.72 11.27
N VAL A 240 -0.79 4.98 10.53
CA VAL A 240 -2.18 4.93 11.00
C VAL A 240 -2.98 3.96 10.14
N PRO A 241 -3.82 3.09 10.73
CA PRO A 241 -4.72 2.25 9.98
C PRO A 241 -5.99 3.04 9.62
N LEU A 242 -6.03 3.63 8.43
CA LEU A 242 -7.19 4.40 7.97
C LEU A 242 -8.41 3.51 7.76
N HIS A 243 -8.16 2.28 7.32
CA HIS A 243 -9.16 1.22 7.25
C HIS A 243 -8.77 0.11 8.24
N TYR A 244 -9.41 0.10 9.38
CA TYR A 244 -8.98 -0.71 10.53
C TYR A 244 -9.32 -2.21 10.41
N SER A 245 -10.21 -2.60 9.51
CA SER A 245 -10.66 -3.99 9.36
C SER A 245 -11.40 -4.21 8.05
N ASP A 246 -11.15 -5.35 7.39
CA ASP A 246 -11.92 -5.82 6.24
C ASP A 246 -13.21 -6.57 6.67
N TYR A 247 -13.52 -6.61 7.97
CA TYR A 247 -14.76 -7.19 8.46
C TYR A 247 -15.95 -6.41 7.92
N GLY A 248 -16.85 -7.12 7.30
CA GLY A 248 -18.06 -6.53 6.74
C GLY A 248 -18.05 -6.34 5.22
N TYR A 249 -16.91 -6.55 4.55
CA TYR A 249 -16.93 -6.64 3.09
C TYR A 249 -17.90 -7.75 2.63
N GLY A 250 -18.82 -7.39 1.71
CA GLY A 250 -19.88 -8.29 1.25
C GLY A 250 -21.04 -8.50 2.23
N ILE A 251 -21.02 -7.88 3.41
CA ILE A 251 -22.16 -7.88 4.33
C ILE A 251 -23.02 -6.63 4.06
N PRO A 252 -24.32 -6.77 3.77
CA PRO A 252 -25.18 -5.61 3.59
C PRO A 252 -25.13 -4.67 4.80
N PRO A 253 -25.10 -3.34 4.60
CA PRO A 253 -24.97 -2.35 5.68
C PRO A 253 -25.99 -2.50 6.81
N VAL A 254 -27.19 -2.96 6.48
CA VAL A 254 -28.28 -3.23 7.45
C VAL A 254 -27.92 -4.30 8.50
N LYS A 255 -26.93 -5.15 8.22
CA LYS A 255 -26.47 -6.19 9.17
C LYS A 255 -25.29 -5.75 10.02
N LEU A 256 -24.75 -4.55 9.80
CA LEU A 256 -23.61 -3.99 10.52
C LEU A 256 -24.03 -2.95 11.57
N ALA A 257 -25.31 -2.60 11.62
CA ALA A 257 -25.87 -1.61 12.54
C ALA A 257 -26.17 -2.17 13.94
#